data_74ceecd989134c6deb57ac6c4ad49240
#
_entry.id   74ceecd989134c6deb57ac6c4ad49240
#
_cell.length_a   1.000
_cell.length_b   1.000
_cell.length_c   1.000
_cell.angle_alpha   90.00
_cell.angle_beta   90.00
_cell.angle_gamma   90.00
#
_symmetry.space_group_name_H-M   'P 1'
#
loop_
_entity.id
_entity.type
_entity.pdbx_description
1 polymer ?
#
loop_
_entity_poly.entity_id
_entity_poly.type
_entity_poly.pdbx_seq_one_letter_code
_entity_poly.pdbx_strand_id
1 'polypeptide(L)'
;MPEIPEPEFSEAGLPKAVRSETASLSWLEDAIPVATRFDDPYFSLKGGLEETRHVFLGGNDLPARLQDGFRIAELGFGTGLNLLTLALAWRPQDPEGAGLLHYTTFEAFPMAVGDMARALRHFPEAAAISAPLLAAMSAGETRFRLPGIAVEIVHGDVRDTLPAWTGRADAWFLDGFSPAKNPEMWGETLMAEVAHHTSKGGTFATYTAAGHVRRALAGAGFEVSRLPGFAGKRHMSAGVLR
;
A
#
# COMPACT_ATOMS: atom_id res chain seq x y z
N MET A 1 -19.54 -18.77 41.02
CA MET A 1 -19.30 -17.88 39.87
C MET A 1 -19.68 -18.64 38.62
N PRO A 2 -20.59 -18.19 37.78
CA PRO A 2 -20.93 -18.90 36.55
C PRO A 2 -19.81 -18.70 35.52
N GLU A 3 -19.35 -19.80 34.93
CA GLU A 3 -18.44 -19.83 33.80
C GLU A 3 -19.08 -19.17 32.58
N ILE A 4 -18.36 -18.26 31.97
CA ILE A 4 -18.72 -17.63 30.70
C ILE A 4 -18.29 -18.61 29.59
N PRO A 5 -19.20 -19.07 28.72
CA PRO A 5 -18.83 -19.96 27.64
C PRO A 5 -17.95 -19.23 26.61
N GLU A 6 -16.87 -19.89 26.19
CA GLU A 6 -16.05 -19.44 25.06
C GLU A 6 -16.86 -19.46 23.77
N PRO A 7 -16.69 -18.47 22.87
CA PRO A 7 -17.38 -18.49 21.59
C PRO A 7 -16.84 -19.60 20.68
N GLU A 8 -17.69 -20.53 20.29
CA GLU A 8 -17.42 -21.51 19.23
C GLU A 8 -17.25 -20.80 17.89
N PHE A 9 -16.04 -20.80 17.35
CA PHE A 9 -15.78 -20.38 15.98
C PHE A 9 -16.19 -21.51 15.04
N SER A 10 -17.30 -21.32 14.33
CA SER A 10 -17.76 -22.21 13.27
C SER A 10 -16.77 -22.19 12.10
N GLU A 11 -16.18 -23.33 11.73
CA GLU A 11 -15.30 -23.54 10.57
C GLU A 11 -16.02 -23.50 9.20
N ALA A 12 -17.21 -22.98 9.11
CA ALA A 12 -17.97 -22.94 7.86
C ALA A 12 -17.72 -21.66 7.07
N GLY A 13 -16.84 -21.73 6.05
CA GLY A 13 -16.85 -20.76 4.95
C GLY A 13 -15.62 -19.90 4.73
N LEU A 14 -14.40 -20.36 5.04
CA LEU A 14 -13.21 -19.72 4.49
C LEU A 14 -13.14 -20.02 2.99
N PRO A 15 -13.09 -18.98 2.10
CA PRO A 15 -12.84 -19.21 0.68
C PRO A 15 -11.49 -19.92 0.55
N LYS A 16 -11.42 -20.93 -0.36
CA LYS A 16 -10.17 -21.60 -0.69
C LYS A 16 -9.10 -20.54 -0.90
N ALA A 17 -8.00 -20.64 -0.14
CA ALA A 17 -6.85 -19.76 -0.28
C ALA A 17 -6.48 -19.69 -1.77
N VAL A 18 -6.74 -18.57 -2.40
CA VAL A 18 -6.26 -18.28 -3.75
C VAL A 18 -4.75 -18.28 -3.62
N ARG A 19 -4.07 -19.28 -4.19
CA ARG A 19 -2.61 -19.30 -4.23
C ARG A 19 -2.19 -18.17 -5.13
N SER A 20 -1.77 -17.05 -4.56
CA SER A 20 -1.15 -15.97 -5.29
C SER A 20 0.11 -16.50 -5.98
N GLU A 21 0.24 -16.20 -7.26
CA GLU A 21 1.45 -16.50 -8.02
C GLU A 21 2.57 -15.59 -7.49
N THR A 22 3.71 -16.16 -7.12
CA THR A 22 4.87 -15.37 -6.68
C THR A 22 5.40 -14.52 -7.83
N ALA A 23 5.78 -13.27 -7.56
CA ALA A 23 6.34 -12.37 -8.55
C ALA A 23 7.62 -12.95 -9.18
N SER A 24 7.68 -12.94 -10.52
CA SER A 24 8.89 -13.23 -11.26
C SER A 24 9.66 -11.94 -11.51
N LEU A 25 10.96 -11.93 -11.19
CA LEU A 25 11.79 -10.73 -11.15
C LEU A 25 13.03 -10.84 -12.03
N SER A 26 13.43 -9.70 -12.59
CA SER A 26 14.80 -9.39 -13.01
C SER A 26 15.33 -8.26 -12.14
N TRP A 27 16.62 -7.92 -12.27
CA TRP A 27 17.26 -6.93 -11.40
C TRP A 27 18.02 -5.91 -12.22
N LEU A 28 17.82 -4.63 -11.95
CA LEU A 28 18.63 -3.54 -12.49
C LEU A 28 19.73 -3.20 -11.49
N GLU A 29 20.98 -3.13 -11.98
CA GLU A 29 22.16 -2.77 -11.19
C GLU A 29 22.29 -3.56 -9.88
N ASP A 30 21.82 -4.83 -9.87
CA ASP A 30 21.74 -5.71 -8.70
C ASP A 30 20.93 -5.18 -7.52
N ALA A 31 20.25 -4.04 -7.67
CA ALA A 31 19.63 -3.28 -6.61
C ALA A 31 18.10 -3.22 -6.72
N ILE A 32 17.58 -3.02 -7.92
CA ILE A 32 16.17 -2.71 -8.13
C ILE A 32 15.46 -3.90 -8.76
N PRO A 33 14.45 -4.46 -8.07
CA PRO A 33 13.63 -5.51 -8.65
C PRO A 33 12.75 -4.93 -9.76
N VAL A 34 12.66 -5.66 -10.87
CA VAL A 34 11.79 -5.38 -12.01
C VAL A 34 10.84 -6.55 -12.18
N ALA A 35 9.55 -6.30 -12.17
CA ALA A 35 8.54 -7.31 -12.45
C ALA A 35 8.63 -7.72 -13.92
N THR A 36 8.98 -8.99 -14.21
CA THR A 36 9.12 -9.45 -15.59
C THR A 36 7.78 -9.47 -16.34
N ARG A 37 6.69 -9.72 -15.61
CA ARG A 37 5.32 -9.72 -16.16
C ARG A 37 4.90 -8.35 -16.70
N PHE A 38 5.30 -7.27 -16.01
CA PHE A 38 4.91 -5.90 -16.32
C PHE A 38 6.05 -5.09 -16.93
N ASP A 39 7.27 -5.64 -16.96
CA ASP A 39 8.49 -4.95 -17.41
C ASP A 39 8.63 -3.56 -16.73
N ASP A 40 8.36 -3.49 -15.41
CA ASP A 40 8.31 -2.25 -14.64
C ASP A 40 9.07 -2.40 -13.31
N PRO A 41 9.90 -1.42 -12.91
CA PRO A 41 10.61 -1.47 -11.63
C PRO A 41 9.66 -1.20 -10.47
N TYR A 42 9.94 -1.82 -9.33
CA TYR A 42 9.15 -1.64 -8.11
C TYR A 42 9.36 -0.30 -7.43
N PHE A 43 10.48 0.35 -7.66
CA PHE A 43 10.77 1.69 -7.15
C PHE A 43 11.79 2.42 -8.02
N SER A 44 11.89 3.73 -7.82
CA SER A 44 12.78 4.59 -8.60
C SER A 44 14.25 4.36 -8.23
N LEU A 45 15.13 4.29 -9.24
CA LEU A 45 16.59 4.28 -9.10
C LEU A 45 17.14 5.47 -8.29
N LYS A 46 16.44 6.58 -8.29
CA LYS A 46 16.86 7.83 -7.65
C LYS A 46 15.98 8.13 -6.44
N GLY A 47 16.22 7.42 -5.33
CA GLY A 47 15.58 7.75 -4.06
C GLY A 47 14.18 7.20 -3.89
N GLY A 48 14.02 5.86 -3.80
CA GLY A 48 12.70 5.23 -3.60
C GLY A 48 11.96 5.73 -2.35
N LEU A 49 12.68 5.89 -1.21
CA LEU A 49 12.07 6.43 0.01
C LEU A 49 11.67 7.90 -0.14
N GLU A 50 12.50 8.72 -0.79
CA GLU A 50 12.19 10.13 -1.06
C GLU A 50 11.00 10.28 -2.01
N GLU A 51 10.91 9.40 -3.03
CA GLU A 51 9.75 9.37 -3.92
C GLU A 51 8.49 9.00 -3.15
N THR A 52 8.54 7.98 -2.30
CA THR A 52 7.42 7.57 -1.45
C THR A 52 6.99 8.69 -0.49
N ARG A 53 7.94 9.37 0.14
CA ARG A 53 7.65 10.54 0.99
C ARG A 53 6.96 11.64 0.21
N HIS A 54 7.49 11.97 -0.97
CA HIS A 54 6.93 13.03 -1.81
C HIS A 54 5.55 12.68 -2.34
N VAL A 55 5.41 11.50 -2.94
CA VAL A 55 4.18 11.08 -3.63
C VAL A 55 3.10 10.70 -2.62
N PHE A 56 3.37 9.69 -1.79
CA PHE A 56 2.31 9.08 -0.99
C PHE A 56 2.09 9.78 0.34
N LEU A 57 3.14 10.20 1.04
CA LEU A 57 2.94 10.95 2.26
C LEU A 57 2.56 12.39 1.94
N GLY A 58 3.35 13.11 1.15
CA GLY A 58 3.07 14.50 0.81
C GLY A 58 1.75 14.68 0.07
N GLY A 59 1.43 13.79 -0.89
CA GLY A 59 0.17 13.85 -1.64
C GLY A 59 -1.09 13.61 -0.79
N ASN A 60 -0.96 12.95 0.36
CA ASN A 60 -2.03 12.72 1.33
C ASN A 60 -1.97 13.65 2.56
N ASP A 61 -1.09 14.66 2.53
CA ASP A 61 -0.83 15.56 3.66
C ASP A 61 -0.45 14.79 4.96
N LEU A 62 0.38 13.76 4.77
CA LEU A 62 0.97 13.02 5.88
C LEU A 62 2.42 13.51 6.11
N PRO A 63 2.90 13.51 7.35
CA PRO A 63 2.32 12.93 8.55
C PRO A 63 1.35 13.84 9.34
N ALA A 64 1.08 15.07 8.90
CA ALA A 64 0.28 16.05 9.67
C ALA A 64 -1.11 15.53 10.07
N ARG A 65 -1.70 14.65 9.26
CA ARG A 65 -3.02 14.05 9.52
C ARG A 65 -2.99 12.76 10.33
N LEU A 66 -1.81 12.20 10.60
CA LEU A 66 -1.70 10.94 11.35
C LEU A 66 -2.14 11.12 12.80
N GLN A 67 -2.99 10.22 13.24
CA GLN A 67 -3.48 10.14 14.62
C GLN A 67 -3.84 8.69 14.95
N ASP A 68 -4.08 8.39 16.21
CA ASP A 68 -4.55 7.06 16.62
C ASP A 68 -5.81 6.65 15.85
N GLY A 69 -5.83 5.39 15.40
CA GLY A 69 -6.92 4.83 14.60
C GLY A 69 -6.95 5.25 13.12
N PHE A 70 -5.98 6.07 12.62
CA PHE A 70 -5.96 6.47 11.21
C PHE A 70 -5.71 5.26 10.30
N ARG A 71 -6.49 5.17 9.22
CA ARG A 71 -6.53 4.01 8.32
C ARG A 71 -5.95 4.36 6.96
N ILE A 72 -4.93 3.64 6.57
CA ILE A 72 -4.31 3.74 5.25
C ILE A 72 -4.63 2.46 4.47
N ALA A 73 -4.99 2.61 3.20
CA ALA A 73 -5.06 1.48 2.27
C ALA A 73 -4.11 1.70 1.08
N GLU A 74 -3.60 0.60 0.53
CA GLU A 74 -2.63 0.61 -0.56
C GLU A 74 -3.02 -0.39 -1.64
N LEU A 75 -2.83 -0.02 -2.90
CA LEU A 75 -2.84 -0.94 -4.03
C LEU A 75 -1.40 -1.27 -4.40
N GLY A 76 -1.05 -2.59 -4.37
CA GLY A 76 0.29 -3.06 -4.69
C GLY A 76 1.29 -2.93 -3.53
N PHE A 77 1.48 -3.99 -2.75
CA PHE A 77 2.42 -4.01 -1.62
C PHE A 77 3.89 -3.99 -2.07
N GLY A 78 4.19 -4.77 -3.11
CA GLY A 78 5.51 -4.88 -3.70
C GLY A 78 6.59 -5.26 -2.68
N THR A 79 7.55 -4.35 -2.46
CA THR A 79 8.65 -4.52 -1.48
C THR A 79 8.27 -4.11 -0.06
N GLY A 80 7.09 -3.52 0.15
CA GLY A 80 6.68 -2.92 1.42
C GLY A 80 7.29 -1.54 1.70
N LEU A 81 7.89 -0.90 0.69
CA LEU A 81 8.61 0.37 0.86
C LEU A 81 7.69 1.50 1.35
N ASN A 82 6.46 1.55 0.88
CA ASN A 82 5.47 2.55 1.32
C ASN A 82 5.13 2.39 2.81
N LEU A 83 4.91 1.15 3.26
CA LEU A 83 4.70 0.84 4.68
C LEU A 83 5.90 1.25 5.55
N LEU A 84 7.13 0.94 5.11
CA LEU A 84 8.35 1.33 5.83
C LEU A 84 8.50 2.84 5.90
N THR A 85 8.20 3.55 4.82
CA THR A 85 8.25 5.03 4.77
C THR A 85 7.22 5.64 5.72
N LEU A 86 5.99 5.09 5.77
CA LEU A 86 4.97 5.50 6.73
C LEU A 86 5.44 5.28 8.18
N ALA A 87 6.02 4.11 8.48
CA ALA A 87 6.51 3.79 9.81
C ALA A 87 7.64 4.73 10.27
N LEU A 88 8.54 5.10 9.35
CA LEU A 88 9.58 6.10 9.63
C LEU A 88 9.00 7.49 9.93
N ALA A 89 7.89 7.86 9.29
CA ALA A 89 7.22 9.14 9.52
C ALA A 89 6.36 9.15 10.79
N TRP A 90 5.76 8.02 11.15
CA TRP A 90 4.88 7.89 12.32
C TRP A 90 5.65 7.88 13.65
N ARG A 91 6.73 7.11 13.75
CA ARG A 91 7.51 6.96 14.98
C ARG A 91 7.89 8.26 15.71
N PRO A 92 8.36 9.31 15.01
CA PRO A 92 8.68 10.58 15.68
C PRO A 92 7.47 11.32 16.24
N GLN A 93 6.25 11.02 15.76
CA GLN A 93 5.00 11.67 16.18
C GLN A 93 4.29 10.93 17.30
N ASP A 94 4.65 9.66 17.51
CA ASP A 94 4.15 8.83 18.60
C ASP A 94 5.33 8.25 19.40
N PRO A 95 6.11 9.10 20.10
CA PRO A 95 7.31 8.67 20.80
C PRO A 95 6.99 7.75 21.98
N GLU A 96 5.78 7.81 22.52
CA GLU A 96 5.32 6.96 23.61
C GLU A 96 4.72 5.64 23.13
N GLY A 97 4.47 5.51 21.79
CA GLY A 97 3.93 4.31 21.17
C GLY A 97 2.49 4.01 21.57
N ALA A 98 1.72 5.04 21.96
CA ALA A 98 0.35 4.89 22.42
C ALA A 98 -0.67 4.81 21.27
N GLY A 99 -0.35 5.38 20.10
CA GLY A 99 -1.22 5.38 18.93
C GLY A 99 -1.01 4.16 18.03
N LEU A 100 -2.08 3.75 17.37
CA LEU A 100 -2.09 2.63 16.43
C LEU A 100 -2.67 3.07 15.08
N LEU A 101 -1.84 3.05 14.04
CA LEU A 101 -2.32 3.16 12.66
C LEU A 101 -2.80 1.80 12.14
N HIS A 102 -3.72 1.81 11.20
CA HIS A 102 -4.15 0.61 10.47
C HIS A 102 -3.71 0.72 9.01
N TYR A 103 -2.99 -0.28 8.54
CA TYR A 103 -2.49 -0.34 7.18
C TYR A 103 -3.00 -1.60 6.50
N THR A 104 -3.82 -1.46 5.46
CA THR A 104 -4.30 -2.57 4.64
C THR A 104 -3.72 -2.44 3.24
N THR A 105 -3.12 -3.50 2.72
CA THR A 105 -2.57 -3.51 1.36
C THR A 105 -3.09 -4.69 0.56
N PHE A 106 -3.28 -4.50 -0.74
CA PHE A 106 -3.78 -5.52 -1.68
C PHE A 106 -2.64 -5.94 -2.60
N GLU A 107 -2.35 -7.25 -2.68
CA GLU A 107 -1.23 -7.76 -3.46
C GLU A 107 -1.60 -9.07 -4.20
N ALA A 108 -1.50 -9.04 -5.53
CA ALA A 108 -1.79 -10.19 -6.38
C ALA A 108 -0.57 -11.10 -6.60
N PHE A 109 0.63 -10.54 -6.62
CA PHE A 109 1.88 -11.22 -6.96
C PHE A 109 2.94 -10.97 -5.88
N PRO A 110 2.79 -11.58 -4.67
CA PRO A 110 3.69 -11.33 -3.57
C PRO A 110 5.14 -11.63 -3.95
N MET A 111 6.04 -10.74 -3.58
CA MET A 111 7.48 -10.92 -3.78
C MET A 111 8.02 -11.97 -2.82
N ALA A 112 8.95 -12.81 -3.26
CA ALA A 112 9.65 -13.73 -2.37
C ALA A 112 10.41 -12.95 -1.29
N VAL A 113 10.38 -13.44 -0.04
CA VAL A 113 10.97 -12.73 1.11
C VAL A 113 12.47 -12.46 0.93
N GLY A 114 13.20 -13.39 0.29
CA GLY A 114 14.61 -13.20 -0.05
C GLY A 114 14.84 -12.02 -0.99
N ASP A 115 13.94 -11.83 -1.96
CA ASP A 115 14.00 -10.72 -2.91
C ASP A 115 13.59 -9.38 -2.25
N MET A 116 12.57 -9.39 -1.39
CA MET A 116 12.24 -8.24 -0.53
C MET A 116 13.45 -7.83 0.32
N ALA A 117 14.08 -8.78 1.00
CA ALA A 117 15.26 -8.52 1.81
C ALA A 117 16.42 -7.96 0.98
N ARG A 118 16.61 -8.45 -0.25
CA ARG A 118 17.61 -7.93 -1.18
C ARG A 118 17.32 -6.47 -1.57
N ALA A 119 16.07 -6.18 -1.96
CA ALA A 119 15.65 -4.84 -2.33
C ALA A 119 15.77 -3.83 -1.16
N LEU A 120 15.32 -4.23 0.02
CA LEU A 120 15.28 -3.35 1.20
C LEU A 120 16.65 -3.05 1.80
N ARG A 121 17.71 -3.83 1.48
CA ARG A 121 19.09 -3.49 1.89
C ARG A 121 19.59 -2.14 1.38
N HIS A 122 18.97 -1.60 0.33
CA HIS A 122 19.32 -0.29 -0.22
C HIS A 122 18.78 0.89 0.62
N PHE A 123 17.98 0.60 1.65
CA PHE A 123 17.37 1.59 2.54
C PHE A 123 17.81 1.36 4.00
N PRO A 124 19.09 1.64 4.35
CA PRO A 124 19.62 1.34 5.68
C PRO A 124 18.88 2.09 6.80
N GLU A 125 18.32 3.26 6.54
CA GLU A 125 17.48 4.01 7.49
C GLU A 125 16.21 3.27 7.89
N ALA A 126 15.70 2.37 7.05
CA ALA A 126 14.52 1.55 7.33
C ALA A 126 14.88 0.19 7.96
N ALA A 127 16.17 -0.13 8.16
CA ALA A 127 16.61 -1.46 8.59
C ALA A 127 15.95 -1.96 9.88
N ALA A 128 15.78 -1.07 10.87
CA ALA A 128 15.16 -1.42 12.15
C ALA A 128 13.67 -1.79 12.03
N ILE A 129 12.99 -1.33 10.96
CA ILE A 129 11.57 -1.61 10.70
C ILE A 129 11.42 -2.73 9.68
N SER A 130 12.34 -2.84 8.71
CA SER A 130 12.29 -3.90 7.71
C SER A 130 12.56 -5.29 8.32
N ALA A 131 13.35 -5.39 9.37
CA ALA A 131 13.61 -6.67 10.02
C ALA A 131 12.34 -7.36 10.58
N PRO A 132 11.49 -6.72 11.41
CA PRO A 132 10.23 -7.32 11.84
C PRO A 132 9.23 -7.54 10.67
N LEU A 133 9.20 -6.69 9.65
CA LEU A 133 8.42 -6.93 8.45
C LEU A 133 8.84 -8.24 7.77
N LEU A 134 10.13 -8.40 7.48
CA LEU A 134 10.65 -9.61 6.82
C LEU A 134 10.45 -10.88 7.68
N ALA A 135 10.49 -10.76 9.00
CA ALA A 135 10.19 -11.86 9.90
C ALA A 135 8.72 -12.31 9.77
N ALA A 136 7.77 -11.37 9.80
CA ALA A 136 6.35 -11.66 9.60
C ALA A 136 6.08 -12.29 8.22
N MET A 137 6.68 -11.73 7.16
CA MET A 137 6.56 -12.27 5.80
C MET A 137 7.15 -13.70 5.70
N SER A 138 8.27 -13.97 6.38
CA SER A 138 8.88 -15.31 6.42
C SER A 138 8.02 -16.32 7.16
N ALA A 139 7.26 -15.89 8.16
CA ALA A 139 6.29 -16.71 8.89
C ALA A 139 4.99 -16.93 8.11
N GLY A 140 4.81 -16.28 6.95
CA GLY A 140 3.58 -16.32 6.15
C GLY A 140 2.42 -15.57 6.77
N GLU A 141 2.71 -14.62 7.66
CA GLU A 141 1.68 -13.82 8.32
C GLU A 141 1.08 -12.81 7.33
N THR A 142 -0.24 -12.77 7.26
CA THR A 142 -0.99 -11.76 6.50
C THR A 142 -1.54 -10.66 7.41
N ARG A 143 -1.51 -10.88 8.72
CA ARG A 143 -1.86 -9.91 9.76
C ARG A 143 -0.80 -9.90 10.82
N PHE A 144 -0.15 -8.79 11.01
CA PHE A 144 0.94 -8.61 11.98
C PHE A 144 1.02 -7.17 12.49
N ARG A 145 1.94 -6.91 13.43
CA ARG A 145 2.18 -5.57 13.94
C ARG A 145 3.62 -5.15 13.73
N LEU A 146 3.79 -3.94 13.23
CA LEU A 146 5.00 -3.16 13.37
C LEU A 146 4.82 -2.13 14.50
N PRO A 147 5.89 -1.50 15.02
CA PRO A 147 5.75 -0.48 16.04
C PRO A 147 4.75 0.62 15.66
N GLY A 148 3.61 0.69 16.35
CA GLY A 148 2.54 1.65 16.14
C GLY A 148 1.68 1.41 14.88
N ILE A 149 1.81 0.28 14.19
CA ILE A 149 1.04 -0.01 12.97
C ILE A 149 0.51 -1.45 12.98
N ALA A 150 -0.79 -1.63 12.88
CA ALA A 150 -1.42 -2.90 12.56
C ALA A 150 -1.49 -3.06 11.04
N VAL A 151 -0.93 -4.14 10.53
CA VAL A 151 -0.81 -4.41 9.09
C VAL A 151 -1.70 -5.59 8.71
N GLU A 152 -2.41 -5.44 7.59
CA GLU A 152 -3.15 -6.50 6.92
C GLU A 152 -2.77 -6.54 5.44
N ILE A 153 -2.35 -7.72 4.96
CA ILE A 153 -2.07 -7.96 3.53
C ILE A 153 -3.18 -8.85 2.97
N VAL A 154 -3.93 -8.30 2.03
CA VAL A 154 -5.00 -9.00 1.32
C VAL A 154 -4.43 -9.56 0.01
N HIS A 155 -4.24 -10.88 -0.04
CA HIS A 155 -3.73 -11.55 -1.22
C HIS A 155 -4.82 -11.79 -2.26
N GLY A 156 -4.50 -11.51 -3.52
CA GLY A 156 -5.36 -11.74 -4.67
C GLY A 156 -5.49 -10.51 -5.58
N ASP A 157 -6.18 -10.70 -6.68
CA ASP A 157 -6.48 -9.60 -7.59
C ASP A 157 -7.35 -8.56 -6.87
N VAL A 158 -6.92 -7.32 -6.86
CA VAL A 158 -7.63 -6.23 -6.18
C VAL A 158 -9.02 -5.98 -6.76
N ARG A 159 -9.25 -6.34 -8.03
CA ARG A 159 -10.56 -6.23 -8.68
C ARG A 159 -11.61 -7.17 -8.06
N ASP A 160 -11.13 -8.26 -7.44
CA ASP A 160 -11.97 -9.23 -6.75
C ASP A 160 -11.96 -9.00 -5.22
N THR A 161 -10.81 -8.63 -4.67
CA THR A 161 -10.62 -8.55 -3.22
C THR A 161 -11.10 -7.23 -2.62
N LEU A 162 -10.97 -6.11 -3.33
CA LEU A 162 -11.42 -4.81 -2.83
C LEU A 162 -12.95 -4.73 -2.68
N PRO A 163 -13.78 -5.20 -3.64
CA PRO A 163 -15.24 -5.22 -3.45
C PRO A 163 -15.71 -6.07 -2.26
N ALA A 164 -14.91 -7.08 -1.86
CA ALA A 164 -15.21 -7.93 -0.71
C ALA A 164 -14.66 -7.36 0.62
N TRP A 165 -13.82 -6.35 0.58
CA TRP A 165 -13.25 -5.73 1.77
C TRP A 165 -14.32 -4.87 2.47
N THR A 166 -14.45 -5.02 3.79
CA THR A 166 -15.44 -4.28 4.58
C THR A 166 -14.90 -3.00 5.23
N GLY A 167 -13.60 -2.72 5.03
CA GLY A 167 -12.95 -1.56 5.62
C GLY A 167 -13.18 -0.26 4.84
N ARG A 168 -12.68 0.83 5.43
CA ARG A 168 -12.58 2.15 4.79
C ARG A 168 -11.23 2.77 5.12
N ALA A 169 -10.69 3.52 4.17
CA ALA A 169 -9.43 4.23 4.32
C ALA A 169 -9.65 5.75 4.49
N ASP A 170 -8.81 6.35 5.31
CA ASP A 170 -8.71 7.82 5.46
C ASP A 170 -7.66 8.39 4.49
N ALA A 171 -6.76 7.54 4.01
CA ALA A 171 -5.82 7.84 2.92
C ALA A 171 -5.54 6.60 2.06
N TRP A 172 -5.45 6.78 0.75
CA TRP A 172 -5.06 5.76 -0.20
C TRP A 172 -3.69 6.03 -0.80
N PHE A 173 -2.85 5.00 -0.82
CA PHE A 173 -1.64 4.93 -1.64
C PHE A 173 -1.99 4.14 -2.89
N LEU A 174 -2.33 4.85 -3.99
CA LEU A 174 -2.63 4.20 -5.26
C LEU A 174 -1.32 3.96 -6.01
N ASP A 175 -0.70 2.86 -5.65
CA ASP A 175 0.55 2.38 -6.22
C ASP A 175 0.31 1.17 -7.15
N GLY A 176 1.37 0.62 -7.70
CA GLY A 176 1.36 -0.47 -8.66
C GLY A 176 2.05 -0.09 -9.97
N PHE A 177 2.12 -1.04 -10.88
CA PHE A 177 2.79 -0.84 -12.16
C PHE A 177 2.07 0.19 -13.03
N SER A 178 2.84 0.84 -13.89
CA SER A 178 2.37 1.99 -14.67
C SER A 178 1.10 1.69 -15.47
N PRO A 179 0.19 2.67 -15.64
CA PRO A 179 -1.07 2.47 -16.35
C PRO A 179 -0.92 1.96 -17.78
N ALA A 180 0.24 2.21 -18.42
CA ALA A 180 0.54 1.70 -19.73
C ALA A 180 0.88 0.19 -19.74
N LYS A 181 1.41 -0.34 -18.62
CA LYS A 181 1.87 -1.72 -18.47
C LYS A 181 0.89 -2.60 -17.70
N ASN A 182 0.07 -1.98 -16.84
CA ASN A 182 -0.97 -2.65 -16.07
C ASN A 182 -2.29 -1.83 -16.07
N PRO A 183 -2.93 -1.66 -17.24
CA PRO A 183 -4.10 -0.79 -17.36
C PRO A 183 -5.30 -1.24 -16.50
N GLU A 184 -5.37 -2.51 -16.16
CA GLU A 184 -6.48 -3.09 -15.40
C GLU A 184 -6.58 -2.54 -13.97
N MET A 185 -5.44 -2.17 -13.36
CA MET A 185 -5.41 -1.55 -12.03
C MET A 185 -5.85 -0.08 -12.02
N TRP A 186 -6.10 0.53 -13.17
CA TRP A 186 -6.38 1.96 -13.28
C TRP A 186 -7.72 2.25 -13.97
N GLY A 187 -8.57 1.22 -14.11
CA GLY A 187 -9.88 1.30 -14.75
C GLY A 187 -10.94 1.98 -13.87
N GLU A 188 -12.00 2.48 -14.50
CA GLU A 188 -13.10 3.21 -13.83
C GLU A 188 -13.75 2.40 -12.72
N THR A 189 -13.99 1.11 -12.93
CA THR A 189 -14.60 0.21 -11.95
C THR A 189 -13.77 0.14 -10.66
N LEU A 190 -12.45 -0.07 -10.79
CA LEU A 190 -11.59 -0.14 -9.61
C LEU A 190 -11.49 1.21 -8.90
N MET A 191 -11.43 2.33 -9.62
CA MET A 191 -11.41 3.66 -9.01
C MET A 191 -12.73 4.00 -8.31
N ALA A 192 -13.87 3.46 -8.78
CA ALA A 192 -15.15 3.56 -8.09
C ALA A 192 -15.14 2.76 -6.77
N GLU A 193 -14.55 1.56 -6.76
CA GLU A 193 -14.38 0.77 -5.52
C GLU A 193 -13.44 1.49 -4.54
N VAL A 194 -12.35 2.09 -5.00
CA VAL A 194 -11.49 2.94 -4.16
C VAL A 194 -12.30 4.05 -3.49
N ALA A 195 -13.14 4.76 -4.26
CA ALA A 195 -14.00 5.81 -3.70
C ALA A 195 -15.03 5.25 -2.70
N HIS A 196 -15.66 4.11 -3.02
CA HIS A 196 -16.60 3.43 -2.11
C HIS A 196 -15.97 3.10 -0.76
N HIS A 197 -14.72 2.67 -0.76
CA HIS A 197 -13.94 2.33 0.44
C HIS A 197 -13.14 3.51 1.01
N THR A 198 -13.42 4.73 0.60
CA THR A 198 -12.81 5.95 1.16
C THR A 198 -13.75 6.57 2.20
N SER A 199 -13.21 6.99 3.33
CA SER A 199 -13.93 7.79 4.32
C SER A 199 -14.28 9.16 3.75
N LYS A 200 -15.36 9.78 4.21
CA LYS A 200 -15.67 11.17 3.83
C LYS A 200 -14.51 12.09 4.18
N GLY A 201 -14.04 12.87 3.22
CA GLY A 201 -12.83 13.70 3.38
C GLY A 201 -11.52 12.91 3.31
N GLY A 202 -11.59 11.60 3.05
CA GLY A 202 -10.41 10.78 2.80
C GLY A 202 -9.73 11.16 1.49
N THR A 203 -8.44 10.85 1.39
CA THR A 203 -7.58 11.30 0.30
C THR A 203 -6.98 10.15 -0.48
N PHE A 204 -6.47 10.43 -1.66
CA PHE A 204 -5.57 9.52 -2.38
C PHE A 204 -4.34 10.28 -2.89
N ALA A 205 -3.26 9.53 -3.11
CA ALA A 205 -2.12 9.99 -3.88
C ALA A 205 -1.59 8.87 -4.78
N THR A 206 -1.04 9.25 -5.94
CA THR A 206 -0.41 8.34 -6.89
C THR A 206 0.67 9.08 -7.69
N TYR A 207 1.73 8.34 -8.02
CA TYR A 207 2.82 8.87 -8.85
C TYR A 207 2.40 9.18 -10.30
N THR A 208 1.28 8.60 -10.77
CA THR A 208 0.83 8.80 -12.15
C THR A 208 -0.02 10.05 -12.32
N ALA A 209 0.18 10.75 -13.44
CA ALA A 209 -0.67 11.85 -13.87
C ALA A 209 -1.42 11.51 -15.18
N ALA A 210 -1.58 10.23 -15.49
CA ALA A 210 -2.29 9.77 -16.69
C ALA A 210 -3.72 10.31 -16.73
N GLY A 211 -4.11 10.85 -17.89
CA GLY A 211 -5.40 11.55 -18.03
C GLY A 211 -6.62 10.66 -17.78
N HIS A 212 -6.56 9.39 -18.20
CA HIS A 212 -7.65 8.43 -17.97
C HIS A 212 -7.80 8.09 -16.49
N VAL A 213 -6.70 7.89 -15.75
CA VAL A 213 -6.71 7.62 -14.29
C VAL A 213 -7.35 8.80 -13.54
N ARG A 214 -6.92 10.02 -13.85
CA ARG A 214 -7.50 11.23 -13.23
C ARG A 214 -8.99 11.39 -13.52
N ARG A 215 -9.43 11.06 -14.75
CA ARG A 215 -10.86 11.10 -15.10
C ARG A 215 -11.65 10.01 -14.37
N ALA A 216 -11.11 8.81 -14.25
CA ALA A 216 -11.73 7.73 -13.51
C ALA A 216 -11.92 8.10 -12.02
N LEU A 217 -10.90 8.64 -11.37
CA LEU A 217 -10.96 9.11 -9.98
C LEU A 217 -11.93 10.29 -9.82
N ALA A 218 -11.93 11.25 -10.76
CA ALA A 218 -12.89 12.35 -10.72
C ALA A 218 -14.34 11.86 -10.94
N GLY A 219 -14.55 10.91 -11.86
CA GLY A 219 -15.86 10.26 -12.07
C GLY A 219 -16.34 9.48 -10.86
N ALA A 220 -15.42 8.95 -10.04
CA ALA A 220 -15.72 8.26 -8.79
C ALA A 220 -16.01 9.22 -7.61
N GLY A 221 -15.90 10.53 -7.79
CA GLY A 221 -16.27 11.54 -6.78
C GLY A 221 -15.09 12.23 -6.07
N PHE A 222 -13.85 11.94 -6.48
CA PHE A 222 -12.71 12.68 -5.95
C PHE A 222 -12.54 14.04 -6.63
N GLU A 223 -12.21 15.05 -5.84
CA GLU A 223 -11.65 16.29 -6.35
C GLU A 223 -10.16 16.07 -6.61
N VAL A 224 -9.80 15.91 -7.90
CA VAL A 224 -8.47 15.51 -8.34
C VAL A 224 -7.60 16.70 -8.66
N SER A 225 -6.44 16.80 -8.03
CA SER A 225 -5.40 17.78 -8.28
C SER A 225 -4.19 17.15 -8.96
N ARG A 226 -3.54 17.92 -9.83
CA ARG A 226 -2.26 17.58 -10.43
C ARG A 226 -1.16 18.36 -9.72
N LEU A 227 -0.27 17.64 -9.07
CA LEU A 227 0.83 18.20 -8.29
C LEU A 227 2.18 18.00 -9.01
N PRO A 228 3.25 18.71 -8.62
CA PRO A 228 4.59 18.43 -9.11
C PRO A 228 5.00 16.99 -8.80
N GLY A 229 5.57 16.29 -9.77
CA GLY A 229 6.10 14.94 -9.58
C GLY A 229 7.49 14.93 -8.95
N PHE A 230 8.03 13.73 -8.68
CA PHE A 230 9.35 13.53 -8.09
C PHE A 230 10.43 13.31 -9.16
N ALA A 231 11.67 13.74 -8.88
CA ALA A 231 12.90 13.43 -9.64
C ALA A 231 12.77 13.48 -11.17
N GLY A 232 12.21 14.59 -11.70
CA GLY A 232 12.06 14.80 -13.14
C GLY A 232 10.75 14.27 -13.74
N LYS A 233 9.94 13.53 -12.99
CA LYS A 233 8.53 13.30 -13.35
C LYS A 233 7.78 14.62 -13.24
N ARG A 234 7.20 15.11 -14.36
CA ARG A 234 6.59 16.44 -14.38
C ARG A 234 5.44 16.59 -13.38
N HIS A 235 4.63 15.56 -13.23
CA HIS A 235 3.41 15.62 -12.42
C HIS A 235 3.10 14.27 -11.77
N MET A 236 2.43 14.35 -10.63
CA MET A 236 1.72 13.30 -9.92
C MET A 236 0.24 13.71 -9.74
N SER A 237 -0.57 12.83 -9.17
CA SER A 237 -1.97 13.15 -8.85
C SER A 237 -2.27 12.88 -7.40
N ALA A 238 -3.08 13.75 -6.80
CA ALA A 238 -3.67 13.57 -5.48
C ALA A 238 -5.12 14.09 -5.49
N GLY A 239 -5.90 13.75 -4.49
CA GLY A 239 -7.27 14.25 -4.39
C GLY A 239 -7.94 13.88 -3.08
N VAL A 240 -9.14 14.46 -2.88
CA VAL A 240 -9.97 14.27 -1.70
C VAL A 240 -11.38 13.86 -2.13
N LEU A 241 -11.98 12.91 -1.42
CA LEU A 241 -13.37 12.50 -1.59
C LEU A 241 -14.28 13.47 -0.81
N ARG A 242 -15.22 14.11 -1.50
CA ARG A 242 -16.16 15.07 -0.89
C ARG A 242 -17.45 14.45 -0.39
#